data_3662bb486e09f1d50d9be866ff6b7233
#
_entry.id   3662bb486e09f1d50d9be866ff6b7233
#
_cell.length_a   1.000
_cell.length_b   1.000
_cell.length_c   1.000
_cell.angle_alpha   90.00
_cell.angle_beta   90.00
_cell.angle_gamma   90.00
#
_symmetry.space_group_name_H-M   'P 1'
#
loop_
_entity.id
_entity.type
_entity.pdbx_description
1 polymer ?
#
loop_
_entity_poly.entity_id
_entity_poly.type
_entity_poly.pdbx_seq_one_letter_code
_entity_poly.pdbx_strand_id
1 'polypeptide(L)'
;MREAEYRAILSYMDERLDATSHDAEHTRRVLFGALEIAEGEQDVDFDVLIAACLLHDIARPDEARCGCDHAAVGAERAYDFLLSLVCRGASQRVI
;
A
#
# COMPACT_ATOMS: atom_id res chain seq x y z
N MET A 1 -6.32 2.73 11.75
CA MET A 1 -6.78 2.00 10.54
C MET A 1 -7.64 0.83 10.96
N ARG A 2 -8.75 0.64 10.29
CA ARG A 2 -9.60 -0.53 10.54
C ARG A 2 -8.97 -1.76 9.91
N GLU A 3 -9.23 -2.92 10.50
CA GLU A 3 -8.75 -4.19 9.99
C GLU A 3 -9.18 -4.44 8.54
N ALA A 4 -10.41 -4.10 8.21
CA ALA A 4 -10.93 -4.24 6.85
C ALA A 4 -10.16 -3.38 5.84
N GLU A 5 -9.78 -2.17 6.22
CA GLU A 5 -8.98 -1.28 5.38
C GLU A 5 -7.57 -1.83 5.17
N TYR A 6 -6.96 -2.30 6.24
CA TYR A 6 -5.64 -2.93 6.18
C TYR A 6 -5.66 -4.15 5.25
N ARG A 7 -6.67 -5.02 5.40
CA ARG A 7 -6.81 -6.20 4.54
C ARG A 7 -7.02 -5.84 3.08
N ALA A 8 -7.78 -4.78 2.81
CA ALA A 8 -8.02 -4.30 1.45
C ALA A 8 -6.72 -3.81 0.80
N ILE A 9 -5.91 -3.07 1.55
CA ILE A 9 -4.61 -2.57 1.05
C ILE A 9 -3.66 -3.74 0.82
N LEU A 10 -3.59 -4.68 1.76
CA LEU A 10 -2.73 -5.85 1.63
C LEU A 10 -3.13 -6.72 0.44
N SER A 11 -4.42 -6.95 0.25
CA SER A 11 -4.93 -7.71 -0.89
C SER A 11 -4.62 -7.03 -2.21
N TYR A 12 -4.74 -5.72 -2.27
CA TYR A 12 -4.41 -4.94 -3.46
C TYR A 12 -2.93 -5.08 -3.80
N MET A 13 -2.04 -4.96 -2.80
CA MET A 13 -0.62 -5.14 -2.98
C MET A 13 -0.29 -6.55 -3.49
N ASP A 14 -0.85 -7.58 -2.84
CA ASP A 14 -0.61 -8.98 -3.22
C ASP A 14 -1.10 -9.28 -4.63
N GLU A 15 -2.21 -8.68 -5.03
CA GLU A 15 -2.76 -8.83 -6.37
C GLU A 15 -1.87 -8.19 -7.43
N ARG A 16 -1.32 -7.01 -7.14
CA ARG A 16 -0.46 -6.27 -8.07
C ARG A 16 0.95 -6.85 -8.18
N LEU A 17 1.49 -7.33 -7.06
CA LEU A 17 2.87 -7.84 -7.01
C LEU A 17 2.97 -9.36 -7.10
N ASP A 18 1.85 -10.09 -7.11
CA ASP A 18 1.84 -11.55 -6.93
C ASP A 18 2.32 -11.90 -5.49
N ALA A 19 1.41 -12.45 -4.68
CA ALA A 19 1.64 -12.74 -3.27
C ALA A 19 2.86 -13.62 -2.99
N THR A 20 3.29 -14.43 -3.97
CA THR A 20 4.42 -15.35 -3.85
C THR A 20 5.71 -14.77 -4.42
N SER A 21 5.69 -13.55 -4.96
CA SER A 21 6.85 -12.94 -5.59
C SER A 21 7.86 -12.39 -4.58
N HIS A 22 9.10 -12.20 -5.04
CA HIS A 22 10.12 -11.51 -4.25
C HIS A 22 9.74 -10.07 -3.95
N ASP A 23 9.02 -9.41 -4.86
CA ASP A 23 8.58 -8.03 -4.65
C ASP A 23 7.57 -7.92 -3.51
N ALA A 24 6.61 -8.84 -3.44
CA ALA A 24 5.64 -8.87 -2.33
C ALA A 24 6.35 -9.19 -1.00
N GLU A 25 7.26 -10.14 -0.98
CA GLU A 25 8.03 -10.49 0.20
C GLU A 25 8.87 -9.31 0.68
N HIS A 26 9.56 -8.63 -0.25
CA HIS A 26 10.35 -7.44 0.04
C HIS A 26 9.48 -6.34 0.65
N THR A 27 8.30 -6.11 0.09
CA THR A 27 7.37 -5.10 0.60
C THR A 27 6.95 -5.39 2.03
N ARG A 28 6.66 -6.64 2.36
CA ARG A 28 6.33 -7.04 3.74
C ARG A 28 7.49 -6.81 4.70
N ARG A 29 8.72 -7.09 4.28
CA ARG A 29 9.92 -6.83 5.09
C ARG A 29 10.12 -5.34 5.33
N VAL A 30 9.88 -4.52 4.31
CA VAL A 30 9.97 -3.06 4.44
C VAL A 30 8.96 -2.58 5.48
N LEU A 31 7.73 -3.09 5.43
CA LEU A 31 6.70 -2.73 6.41
C LEU A 31 7.14 -3.08 7.84
N PHE A 32 7.60 -4.31 8.07
CA PHE A 32 8.02 -4.73 9.42
C PHE A 32 9.20 -3.91 9.93
N GLY A 33 10.19 -3.63 9.08
CA GLY A 33 11.32 -2.78 9.43
C GLY A 33 10.89 -1.35 9.78
N ALA A 34 9.96 -0.80 9.00
CA ALA A 34 9.44 0.54 9.25
C ALA A 34 8.67 0.61 10.57
N LEU A 35 7.90 -0.42 10.89
CA LEU A 35 7.16 -0.48 12.15
C LEU A 35 8.10 -0.57 13.36
N GLU A 36 9.19 -1.31 13.26
CA GLU A 36 10.20 -1.38 14.31
C GLU A 36 10.83 -0.01 14.57
N ILE A 37 11.19 0.71 13.51
CA ILE A 37 11.76 2.05 13.63
C ILE A 37 10.74 3.01 14.25
N ALA A 38 9.48 2.91 13.80
CA ALA A 38 8.40 3.80 14.23
C ALA A 38 8.06 3.63 15.72
N GLU A 39 8.30 2.46 16.31
CA GLU A 39 8.07 2.24 17.75
C GLU A 39 8.87 3.20 18.62
N GLY A 40 10.06 3.64 18.18
CA GLY A 40 10.90 4.58 18.90
C GLY A 40 10.60 6.04 18.60
N GLU A 41 9.66 6.33 17.72
CA GLU A 41 9.37 7.67 17.27
C GLU A 41 8.03 8.17 17.80
N GLN A 42 7.94 9.50 18.01
CA GLN A 42 6.69 10.16 18.39
C GLN A 42 5.99 10.70 17.15
N ASP A 43 4.70 10.91 17.28
CA ASP A 43 3.88 11.57 16.24
C ASP A 43 3.86 10.86 14.89
N VAL A 44 4.00 9.52 14.89
CA VAL A 44 3.90 8.73 13.68
C VAL A 44 2.44 8.43 13.36
N ASP A 45 2.02 8.75 12.14
CA ASP A 45 0.74 8.29 11.62
C ASP A 45 0.93 6.88 11.05
N PHE A 46 0.57 5.88 11.84
CA PHE A 46 0.76 4.48 11.45
C PHE A 46 -0.08 4.09 10.24
N ASP A 47 -1.24 4.70 10.04
CA ASP A 47 -2.08 4.42 8.88
C ASP A 47 -1.38 4.86 7.59
N VAL A 48 -0.78 6.04 7.60
CA VAL A 48 -0.01 6.55 6.46
C VAL A 48 1.22 5.68 6.23
N LEU A 49 1.93 5.33 7.31
CA LEU A 49 3.14 4.52 7.24
C LEU A 49 2.86 3.14 6.61
N ILE A 50 1.82 2.46 7.08
CA ILE A 50 1.44 1.15 6.58
C ILE A 50 1.04 1.23 5.12
N ALA A 51 0.18 2.18 4.76
CA ALA A 51 -0.27 2.35 3.38
C ALA A 51 0.90 2.68 2.45
N ALA A 52 1.79 3.56 2.87
CA ALA A 52 2.95 3.94 2.08
C ALA A 52 3.88 2.75 1.84
N CYS A 53 4.16 1.97 2.88
CA CYS A 53 5.04 0.80 2.76
C CYS A 53 4.43 -0.27 1.84
N LEU A 54 3.15 -0.56 1.99
CA LEU A 54 2.50 -1.61 1.20
C LEU A 54 2.31 -1.21 -0.27
N LEU A 55 2.16 0.07 -0.56
CA LEU A 55 1.82 0.53 -1.90
C LEU A 55 3.01 1.14 -2.67
N HIS A 56 4.19 1.27 -2.05
CA HIS A 56 5.29 2.00 -2.68
C HIS A 56 5.82 1.37 -3.99
N ASP A 57 5.70 0.06 -4.16
CA ASP A 57 6.26 -0.66 -5.31
C ASP A 57 5.20 -1.38 -6.16
N ILE A 58 3.91 -1.02 -6.02
CA ILE A 58 2.83 -1.76 -6.70
C ILE A 58 2.91 -1.73 -8.23
N ALA A 59 3.58 -0.75 -8.81
CA ALA A 59 3.74 -0.64 -10.26
C ALA A 59 5.05 -1.22 -10.77
N ARG A 60 5.89 -1.79 -9.90
CA ARG A 60 7.19 -2.35 -10.30
C ARG A 60 7.10 -3.39 -11.42
N PRO A 61 6.13 -4.32 -11.42
CA PRO A 61 5.99 -5.26 -12.53
C PRO A 61 5.68 -4.59 -13.87
N ASP A 62 4.99 -3.45 -13.85
CA ASP A 62 4.63 -2.71 -15.07
C ASP A 62 5.82 -1.99 -15.69
N GLU A 63 6.82 -1.62 -14.90
CA GLU A 63 8.04 -0.99 -15.39
C GLU A 63 8.75 -1.87 -16.41
N ALA A 64 8.77 -3.18 -16.16
CA ALA A 64 9.37 -4.14 -17.06
C ALA A 64 8.64 -4.26 -18.41
N ARG A 65 7.33 -3.96 -18.43
CA ARG A 65 6.50 -4.06 -19.64
C ARG A 65 6.54 -2.82 -20.50
N CYS A 66 6.43 -1.65 -19.89
CA CYS A 66 6.25 -0.39 -20.63
C CYS A 66 7.43 0.57 -20.54
N GLY A 67 8.43 0.27 -19.71
CA GLY A 67 9.55 1.18 -19.48
C GLY A 67 9.15 2.45 -18.72
N CYS A 68 7.95 2.48 -18.12
CA CYS A 68 7.47 3.63 -17.37
C CYS A 68 8.09 3.70 -15.98
N ASP A 69 8.10 4.90 -15.40
CA ASP A 69 8.59 5.10 -14.04
C ASP A 69 7.62 4.45 -13.04
N HIS A 70 8.03 3.36 -12.42
CA HIS A 70 7.18 2.62 -11.48
C HIS A 70 6.79 3.45 -10.24
N ALA A 71 7.61 4.39 -9.83
CA ALA A 71 7.29 5.25 -8.70
C ALA A 71 6.13 6.19 -9.02
N ALA A 72 6.17 6.83 -10.19
CA ALA A 72 5.11 7.75 -10.62
C ALA A 72 3.79 7.01 -10.88
N VAL A 73 3.85 5.90 -11.62
CA VAL A 73 2.66 5.08 -11.93
C VAL A 73 2.09 4.47 -10.65
N GLY A 74 2.95 4.00 -9.76
CA GLY A 74 2.54 3.44 -8.49
C GLY A 74 1.84 4.46 -7.59
N ALA A 75 2.35 5.68 -7.54
CA ALA A 75 1.73 6.76 -6.77
C ALA A 75 0.33 7.08 -7.28
N GLU A 76 0.16 7.14 -8.60
CA GLU A 76 -1.14 7.38 -9.22
C GLU A 76 -2.13 6.27 -8.89
N ARG A 77 -1.72 5.01 -9.03
CA ARG A 77 -2.57 3.86 -8.71
C ARG A 77 -2.91 3.79 -7.24
N ALA A 78 -1.95 4.08 -6.37
CA ALA A 78 -2.18 4.12 -4.93
C ALA A 78 -3.20 5.18 -4.57
N TYR A 79 -3.07 6.37 -5.16
CA TYR A 79 -4.02 7.45 -4.94
C TYR A 79 -5.44 7.04 -5.33
N ASP A 80 -5.61 6.48 -6.53
CA ASP A 80 -6.91 6.05 -7.02
C ASP A 80 -7.51 4.96 -6.13
N PHE A 81 -6.70 4.00 -5.70
CA PHE A 81 -7.16 2.92 -4.83
C PHE A 81 -7.60 3.46 -3.47
N LEU A 82 -6.79 4.31 -2.84
CA LEU A 82 -7.10 4.87 -1.52
C LEU A 82 -8.32 5.77 -1.57
N LEU A 83 -8.48 6.53 -2.64
CA LEU A 83 -9.67 7.36 -2.85
C LEU A 83 -10.93 6.50 -2.94
N SER A 84 -10.87 5.42 -3.69
CA SER A 84 -11.95 4.43 -3.79
C SER A 84 -12.33 3.86 -2.42
N LEU A 85 -11.32 3.54 -1.62
CA LEU A 85 -11.52 2.99 -0.27
C LEU A 85 -12.22 3.99 0.66
N VAL A 86 -11.80 5.25 0.61
CA VAL A 86 -12.41 6.34 1.40
C VAL A 86 -13.85 6.58 0.96
N CYS A 87 -14.12 6.57 -0.34
CA CYS A 87 -15.48 6.75 -0.86
C CYS A 87 -16.41 5.63 -0.40
N ARG A 88 -15.94 4.38 -0.39
CA ARG A 88 -16.73 3.25 0.14
C ARG A 88 -17.03 3.44 1.62
N GLY A 89 -16.04 3.86 2.40
CA GLY A 89 -16.22 4.14 3.82
C GLY A 89 -17.22 5.24 4.07
N ALA A 90 -17.17 6.31 3.30
CA ALA A 90 -18.10 7.42 3.40
C ALA A 90 -19.52 6.99 3.07
N SER A 91 -19.70 6.19 2.02
CA SER A 91 -21.03 5.65 1.65
C SER A 91 -21.62 4.79 2.75
N GLN A 92 -20.80 3.97 3.39
CA GLN A 92 -21.23 3.12 4.49
C GLN A 92 -21.63 3.91 5.72
N ARG A 93 -20.99 5.06 5.96
CA ARG A 93 -21.29 5.93 7.11
C ARG A 93 -22.60 6.69 6.95
N VAL A 94 -23.02 6.93 5.73
CA VAL A 94 -24.26 7.67 5.45
C VAL A 94 -25.50 6.79 5.62
N ILE A 95 -25.34 5.50 5.54
CA ILE A 95 -26.39 4.52 5.75
C ILE A 95 -26.44 4.10 7.21
#